data_11612a055ffb7ee1a7f159bcedf04315
#
_entry.id   11612a055ffb7ee1a7f159bcedf04315
#
_cell.length_a   1.000
_cell.length_b   1.000
_cell.length_c   1.000
_cell.angle_alpha   90.00
_cell.angle_beta   90.00
_cell.angle_gamma   90.00
#
_symmetry.space_group_name_H-M   'P 1'
#
loop_
_entity.id
_entity.type
_entity.pdbx_description
1 polymer ?
#
loop_
_entity_poly.entity_id
_entity_poly.type
_entity_poly.pdbx_seq_one_letter_code
_entity_poly.pdbx_strand_id
1 'polypeptide(L)'
;MDLYGTLGASCARREILTAMFQAGMTGARLNLSHTTLPECASLLEEEFWPAARQAGVEASLIVDLQGPELRVGRLEEPVPLREGGSALLGAGGIPVPRSVVEAARPGDQISLDDSALLLTVEEANPDCLTCRVERGGLLKSRKSLALLGREVDSPTLTAEDRANLAQAGRFGVTHVLQPFVRGREDLLTLRSALAELGLDRVKIMAKIENRRGMEKLDEILEEADVICIARGDLGNSMPLWELPSAQKRIARTCRAAGKPFFVVTQLLWSMEERAVPTR
;
A
#
# COMPACT_ATOMS: atom_id res chain seq x y z
N MET A 1 -14.97 -18.38 -4.08
CA MET A 1 -14.63 -16.93 -4.14
C MET A 1 -14.29 -16.51 -2.73
N ASP A 2 -13.13 -15.90 -2.53
CA ASP A 2 -12.72 -15.45 -1.21
C ASP A 2 -13.18 -14.00 -1.00
N LEU A 3 -13.66 -13.70 0.21
CA LEU A 3 -14.12 -12.38 0.62
C LEU A 3 -13.29 -11.92 1.83
N TYR A 4 -12.55 -10.83 1.64
CA TYR A 4 -11.70 -10.27 2.68
C TYR A 4 -12.21 -8.91 3.17
N GLY A 5 -12.33 -8.77 4.49
CA GLY A 5 -12.63 -7.49 5.14
C GLY A 5 -11.35 -6.85 5.69
N THR A 6 -11.25 -5.50 5.68
CA THR A 6 -10.17 -4.82 6.40
C THR A 6 -10.56 -4.67 7.87
N LEU A 7 -9.69 -5.11 8.78
CA LEU A 7 -9.86 -4.90 10.22
C LEU A 7 -9.69 -3.42 10.56
N GLY A 8 -10.68 -2.87 11.25
CA GLY A 8 -10.71 -1.49 11.70
C GLY A 8 -11.62 -1.33 12.91
N ALA A 9 -11.69 -0.14 13.48
CA ALA A 9 -12.43 0.12 14.73
C ALA A 9 -13.92 -0.29 14.67
N SER A 10 -14.55 -0.19 13.51
CA SER A 10 -15.97 -0.53 13.31
C SER A 10 -16.26 -2.03 13.39
N CYS A 11 -15.29 -2.90 13.15
CA CYS A 11 -15.47 -4.36 13.16
C CYS A 11 -14.60 -5.08 14.21
N ALA A 12 -13.88 -4.36 15.07
CA ALA A 12 -12.94 -4.92 16.05
C ALA A 12 -13.63 -5.57 17.28
N ARG A 13 -14.77 -6.20 17.09
CA ARG A 13 -15.52 -6.92 18.14
C ARG A 13 -15.94 -8.29 17.65
N ARG A 14 -15.83 -9.29 18.51
CA ARG A 14 -16.09 -10.69 18.19
C ARG A 14 -17.47 -10.92 17.56
N GLU A 15 -18.51 -10.30 18.09
CA GLU A 15 -19.89 -10.47 17.59
C GLU A 15 -19.99 -9.99 16.14
N ILE A 16 -19.36 -8.84 15.81
CA ILE A 16 -19.38 -8.28 14.46
C ILE A 16 -18.57 -9.17 13.51
N LEU A 17 -17.36 -9.56 13.92
CA LEU A 17 -16.52 -10.46 13.12
C LEU A 17 -17.19 -11.81 12.88
N THR A 18 -17.85 -12.38 13.91
CA THR A 18 -18.63 -13.62 13.76
C THR A 18 -19.74 -13.46 12.73
N ALA A 19 -20.51 -12.36 12.81
CA ALA A 19 -21.56 -12.08 11.82
C ALA A 19 -20.99 -11.88 10.40
N MET A 20 -19.83 -11.23 10.26
CA MET A 20 -19.15 -11.09 8.96
C MET A 20 -18.72 -12.45 8.40
N PHE A 21 -18.16 -13.34 9.20
CA PHE A 21 -17.83 -14.71 8.79
C PHE A 21 -19.06 -15.50 8.40
N GLN A 22 -20.14 -15.44 9.17
CA GLN A 22 -21.43 -16.08 8.86
C GLN A 22 -22.05 -15.54 7.57
N ALA A 23 -21.81 -14.26 7.25
CA ALA A 23 -22.24 -13.64 5.99
C ALA A 23 -21.36 -14.03 4.79
N GLY A 24 -20.30 -14.82 5.00
CA GLY A 24 -19.47 -15.35 3.92
C GLY A 24 -18.06 -14.76 3.83
N MET A 25 -17.62 -13.94 4.81
CA MET A 25 -16.22 -13.49 4.87
C MET A 25 -15.32 -14.72 5.07
N THR A 26 -14.21 -14.80 4.33
CA THR A 26 -13.25 -15.91 4.39
C THR A 26 -11.91 -15.52 5.03
N GLY A 27 -11.72 -14.26 5.33
CA GLY A 27 -10.50 -13.76 5.97
C GLY A 27 -10.51 -12.27 6.16
N ALA A 28 -9.45 -11.76 6.77
CA ALA A 28 -9.32 -10.34 7.02
C ALA A 28 -7.94 -9.80 6.64
N ARG A 29 -7.90 -8.54 6.24
CA ARG A 29 -6.68 -7.76 6.01
C ARG A 29 -6.42 -6.85 7.19
N LEU A 30 -5.20 -6.89 7.72
CA LEU A 30 -4.66 -5.95 8.68
C LEU A 30 -3.67 -5.02 7.99
N ASN A 31 -3.94 -3.72 8.01
CA ASN A 31 -3.06 -2.72 7.40
C ASN A 31 -1.99 -2.27 8.41
N LEU A 32 -0.73 -2.58 8.13
CA LEU A 32 0.41 -2.26 9.01
C LEU A 32 1.02 -0.87 8.75
N SER A 33 0.45 -0.06 7.84
CA SER A 33 0.91 1.33 7.63
C SER A 33 0.67 2.24 8.85
N HIS A 34 -0.23 1.86 9.77
CA HIS A 34 -0.63 2.68 10.90
C HIS A 34 -0.54 1.97 12.25
N THR A 35 -0.17 0.70 12.26
CA THR A 35 -0.09 -0.14 13.45
C THR A 35 0.94 -1.25 13.24
N THR A 36 1.23 -2.01 14.29
CA THR A 36 2.10 -3.18 14.25
C THR A 36 1.34 -4.44 14.66
N LEU A 37 1.85 -5.62 14.30
CA LEU A 37 1.23 -6.88 14.73
C LEU A 37 1.13 -7.00 16.26
N PRO A 38 2.16 -6.66 17.06
CA PRO A 38 2.06 -6.67 18.53
C PRO A 38 0.98 -5.72 19.08
N GLU A 39 0.80 -4.55 18.50
CA GLU A 39 -0.28 -3.61 18.91
C GLU A 39 -1.67 -4.17 18.64
N CYS A 40 -1.81 -5.06 17.68
CA CYS A 40 -3.06 -5.72 17.32
C CYS A 40 -3.28 -7.07 18.04
N ALA A 41 -2.43 -7.43 19.02
CA ALA A 41 -2.48 -8.73 19.68
C ALA A 41 -3.87 -9.06 20.26
N SER A 42 -4.46 -8.16 21.05
CA SER A 42 -5.79 -8.36 21.63
C SER A 42 -6.88 -8.53 20.55
N LEU A 43 -6.86 -7.69 19.50
CA LEU A 43 -7.79 -7.84 18.38
C LEU A 43 -7.67 -9.20 17.69
N LEU A 44 -6.46 -9.69 17.47
CA LEU A 44 -6.25 -10.95 16.77
C LEU A 44 -6.53 -12.16 17.67
N GLU A 45 -5.98 -12.18 18.89
CA GLU A 45 -6.04 -13.32 19.80
C GLU A 45 -7.40 -13.45 20.50
N GLU A 46 -8.02 -12.32 20.87
CA GLU A 46 -9.25 -12.31 21.67
C GLU A 46 -10.52 -12.14 20.81
N GLU A 47 -10.43 -11.50 19.64
CA GLU A 47 -11.60 -11.21 18.82
C GLU A 47 -11.62 -11.99 17.49
N PHE A 48 -10.61 -11.79 16.64
CA PHE A 48 -10.61 -12.31 15.26
C PHE A 48 -10.60 -13.84 15.19
N TRP A 49 -9.61 -14.49 15.79
CA TRP A 49 -9.50 -15.95 15.77
C TRP A 49 -10.63 -16.65 16.52
N PRO A 50 -11.09 -16.17 17.70
CA PRO A 50 -12.29 -16.71 18.32
C PRO A 50 -13.56 -16.56 17.48
N ALA A 51 -13.75 -15.42 16.78
CA ALA A 51 -14.89 -15.22 15.89
C ALA A 51 -14.89 -16.21 14.72
N ALA A 52 -13.73 -16.41 14.08
CA ALA A 52 -13.58 -17.40 13.00
C ALA A 52 -13.92 -18.82 13.47
N ARG A 53 -13.39 -19.24 14.63
CA ARG A 53 -13.71 -20.54 15.23
C ARG A 53 -15.20 -20.68 15.54
N GLN A 54 -15.82 -19.65 16.10
CA GLN A 54 -17.25 -19.62 16.44
C GLN A 54 -18.13 -19.74 15.19
N ALA A 55 -17.70 -19.14 14.08
CA ALA A 55 -18.39 -19.22 12.80
C ALA A 55 -18.08 -20.53 12.00
N GLY A 56 -17.14 -21.36 12.48
CA GLY A 56 -16.71 -22.57 11.78
C GLY A 56 -15.93 -22.29 10.47
N VAL A 57 -15.26 -21.14 10.40
CA VAL A 57 -14.51 -20.71 9.19
C VAL A 57 -13.01 -20.89 9.42
N GLU A 58 -12.32 -21.55 8.48
CA GLU A 58 -10.87 -21.54 8.37
C GLU A 58 -10.44 -20.22 7.74
N ALA A 59 -10.28 -19.21 8.59
CA ALA A 59 -10.07 -17.84 8.14
C ALA A 59 -8.63 -17.59 7.70
N SER A 60 -8.45 -16.73 6.68
CA SER A 60 -7.16 -16.19 6.30
C SER A 60 -6.88 -14.87 7.03
N LEU A 61 -5.66 -14.70 7.54
CA LEU A 61 -5.16 -13.41 8.02
C LEU A 61 -4.11 -12.88 7.04
N ILE A 62 -4.46 -11.76 6.40
CA ILE A 62 -3.60 -11.05 5.47
C ILE A 62 -2.97 -9.87 6.21
N VAL A 63 -1.66 -9.77 6.23
CA VAL A 63 -0.95 -8.57 6.67
C VAL A 63 -0.49 -7.78 5.45
N ASP A 64 -0.91 -6.53 5.39
CA ASP A 64 -0.49 -5.58 4.35
C ASP A 64 0.66 -4.76 4.92
N LEU A 65 1.87 -5.04 4.43
CA LEU A 65 3.10 -4.39 4.87
C LEU A 65 3.06 -2.90 4.51
N GLN A 66 3.75 -2.09 5.30
CA GLN A 66 3.92 -0.68 5.00
C GLN A 66 4.78 -0.47 3.76
N GLY A 67 5.85 -1.28 3.62
CA GLY A 67 6.84 -1.13 2.57
C GLY A 67 7.57 0.22 2.64
N PRO A 68 8.31 0.56 1.59
CA PRO A 68 9.09 1.80 1.52
C PRO A 68 8.24 3.00 1.08
N GLU A 69 7.04 3.14 1.63
CA GLU A 69 6.17 4.27 1.31
C GLU A 69 6.84 5.59 1.61
N LEU A 70 6.89 6.45 0.61
CA LEU A 70 7.45 7.79 0.78
C LEU A 70 6.41 8.69 1.45
N ARG A 71 6.80 9.33 2.54
CA ARG A 71 5.94 10.24 3.28
C ARG A 71 6.67 11.53 3.66
N VAL A 72 5.92 12.60 3.74
CA VAL A 72 6.36 13.83 4.40
C VAL A 72 6.67 13.53 5.85
N GLY A 73 7.74 14.09 6.38
CA GLY A 73 8.13 13.95 7.78
C GLY A 73 7.14 14.61 8.73
N ARG A 74 7.52 14.67 10.00
CA ARG A 74 6.72 15.36 11.02
C ARG A 74 6.82 16.88 10.82
N LEU A 75 5.68 17.53 10.76
CA LEU A 75 5.55 18.99 10.78
C LEU A 75 5.08 19.42 12.17
N GLU A 76 5.56 20.54 12.67
CA GLU A 76 5.07 21.12 13.93
C GLU A 76 3.62 21.59 13.77
N GLU A 77 3.34 22.26 12.65
CA GLU A 77 2.01 22.72 12.25
C GLU A 77 1.75 22.39 10.77
N PRO A 78 0.48 22.29 10.35
CA PRO A 78 0.15 22.14 8.93
C PRO A 78 0.67 23.32 8.11
N VAL A 79 1.29 23.05 6.96
CA VAL A 79 1.90 24.04 6.07
C VAL A 79 0.94 24.42 4.95
N PRO A 80 0.52 25.70 4.84
CA PRO A 80 -0.28 26.14 3.71
C PRO A 80 0.60 26.30 2.46
N LEU A 81 0.32 25.52 1.43
CA LEU A 81 0.95 25.63 0.11
C LEU A 81 0.02 26.44 -0.80
N ARG A 82 0.48 27.62 -1.24
CA ARG A 82 -0.30 28.50 -2.13
C ARG A 82 0.04 28.21 -3.58
N GLU A 83 -0.96 28.02 -4.41
CA GLU A 83 -0.78 27.87 -5.87
C GLU A 83 0.01 29.02 -6.47
N GLY A 84 1.00 28.72 -7.33
CA GLY A 84 1.94 29.67 -7.88
C GLY A 84 3.06 30.10 -6.91
N GLY A 85 3.01 29.70 -5.63
CA GLY A 85 4.04 29.99 -4.64
C GLY A 85 5.21 29.00 -4.72
N SER A 86 6.25 29.28 -3.91
CA SER A 86 7.42 28.42 -3.76
C SER A 86 7.33 27.60 -2.48
N ALA A 87 7.86 26.36 -2.52
CA ALA A 87 8.02 25.47 -1.38
C ALA A 87 9.42 24.88 -1.36
N LEU A 88 10.04 24.83 -0.18
CA LEU A 88 11.33 24.17 0.05
C LEU A 88 11.08 22.78 0.66
N LEU A 89 11.60 21.72 0.03
CA LEU A 89 11.56 20.36 0.53
C LEU A 89 12.96 19.91 0.93
N GLY A 90 13.09 19.20 2.05
CA GLY A 90 14.38 18.75 2.58
C GLY A 90 14.94 19.68 3.65
N ALA A 91 16.26 19.86 3.68
CA ALA A 91 16.93 20.64 4.71
C ALA A 91 16.44 22.10 4.76
N GLY A 92 16.01 22.52 5.95
CA GLY A 92 15.49 23.89 6.18
C GLY A 92 14.06 24.13 5.69
N GLY A 93 13.37 23.12 5.17
CA GLY A 93 12.01 23.21 4.67
C GLY A 93 11.12 22.07 5.15
N ILE A 94 10.16 21.68 4.32
CA ILE A 94 9.27 20.55 4.55
C ILE A 94 10.11 19.26 4.58
N PRO A 95 10.11 18.49 5.67
CA PRO A 95 10.92 17.28 5.76
C PRO A 95 10.44 16.23 4.79
N VAL A 96 11.31 15.74 3.93
CA VAL A 96 11.07 14.64 3.00
C VAL A 96 12.21 13.62 3.07
N PRO A 97 12.02 12.36 2.68
CA PRO A 97 13.08 11.37 2.64
C PRO A 97 14.25 11.84 1.77
N ARG A 98 15.47 11.61 2.24
CA ARG A 98 16.70 12.00 1.52
C ARG A 98 16.76 11.38 0.12
N SER A 99 16.30 10.13 -0.02
CA SER A 99 16.20 9.44 -1.31
C SER A 99 15.36 10.20 -2.35
N VAL A 100 14.35 10.96 -1.92
CA VAL A 100 13.56 11.82 -2.81
C VAL A 100 14.39 13.00 -3.30
N VAL A 101 15.14 13.65 -2.38
CA VAL A 101 16.02 14.80 -2.73
C VAL A 101 17.12 14.35 -3.70
N GLU A 102 17.72 13.19 -3.46
CA GLU A 102 18.78 12.63 -4.30
C GLU A 102 18.28 12.19 -5.70
N ALA A 103 17.04 11.70 -5.77
CA ALA A 103 16.44 11.23 -7.02
C ALA A 103 15.89 12.35 -7.89
N ALA A 104 15.30 13.38 -7.30
CA ALA A 104 14.59 14.45 -8.01
C ALA A 104 15.51 15.30 -8.90
N ARG A 105 14.98 15.81 -9.99
CA ARG A 105 15.65 16.71 -10.94
C ARG A 105 14.74 17.88 -11.29
N PRO A 106 15.28 19.03 -11.72
CA PRO A 106 14.48 20.13 -12.24
C PRO A 106 13.51 19.66 -13.34
N GLY A 107 12.24 20.07 -13.22
CA GLY A 107 11.14 19.66 -14.08
C GLY A 107 10.36 18.43 -13.60
N ASP A 108 10.87 17.67 -12.63
CA ASP A 108 10.12 16.55 -12.05
C ASP A 108 8.93 17.07 -11.24
N GLN A 109 7.87 16.29 -11.17
CA GLN A 109 6.69 16.61 -10.37
C GLN A 109 6.64 15.76 -9.10
N ILE A 110 6.29 16.40 -7.99
CA ILE A 110 6.09 15.77 -6.69
C ILE A 110 4.62 15.89 -6.31
N SER A 111 3.97 14.76 -6.14
CA SER A 111 2.61 14.63 -5.65
C SER A 111 2.62 14.43 -4.13
N LEU A 112 1.76 15.13 -3.40
CA LEU A 112 1.59 15.02 -1.97
C LEU A 112 0.11 14.78 -1.62
N ASP A 113 -0.13 14.09 -0.47
CA ASP A 113 -1.49 13.83 0.07
C ASP A 113 -2.43 13.21 -0.97
N ASP A 114 -2.05 12.03 -1.48
CA ASP A 114 -2.82 11.28 -2.47
C ASP A 114 -3.22 12.11 -3.70
N SER A 115 -2.27 12.88 -4.21
CA SER A 115 -2.41 13.80 -5.34
C SER A 115 -3.31 15.01 -5.09
N ALA A 116 -3.65 15.32 -3.84
CA ALA A 116 -4.36 16.54 -3.49
C ALA A 116 -3.49 17.80 -3.74
N LEU A 117 -2.18 17.68 -3.54
CA LEU A 117 -1.20 18.75 -3.75
C LEU A 117 -0.20 18.33 -4.83
N LEU A 118 0.24 19.28 -5.67
CA LEU A 118 1.19 19.02 -6.75
C LEU A 118 2.25 20.12 -6.78
N LEU A 119 3.51 19.70 -6.84
CA LEU A 119 4.66 20.59 -6.94
C LEU A 119 5.48 20.24 -8.18
N THR A 120 6.15 21.24 -8.76
CA THR A 120 7.18 21.05 -9.80
C THR A 120 8.53 21.48 -9.25
N VAL A 121 9.53 20.62 -9.35
CA VAL A 121 10.90 20.93 -8.94
C VAL A 121 11.49 21.97 -9.88
N GLU A 122 11.88 23.12 -9.36
CA GLU A 122 12.59 24.19 -10.11
C GLU A 122 14.10 24.05 -9.96
N GLU A 123 14.56 23.79 -8.72
CA GLU A 123 15.97 23.59 -8.42
C GLU A 123 16.17 22.35 -7.54
N ALA A 124 17.20 21.57 -7.84
CA ALA A 124 17.62 20.42 -7.05
C ALA A 124 19.03 20.62 -6.52
N ASN A 125 19.14 20.80 -5.21
CA ASN A 125 20.40 20.92 -4.48
C ASN A 125 20.69 19.60 -3.72
N PRO A 126 21.91 19.37 -3.22
CA PRO A 126 22.26 18.10 -2.55
C PRO A 126 21.37 17.74 -1.35
N ASP A 127 20.85 18.74 -0.64
CA ASP A 127 20.10 18.53 0.61
C ASP A 127 18.65 19.06 0.57
N CYS A 128 18.27 19.77 -0.49
CA CYS A 128 16.93 20.35 -0.62
C CYS A 128 16.50 20.56 -2.07
N LEU A 129 15.19 20.67 -2.26
CA LEU A 129 14.53 20.97 -3.53
C LEU A 129 13.74 22.26 -3.39
N THR A 130 13.94 23.19 -4.32
CA THR A 130 13.05 24.35 -4.47
C THR A 130 11.98 23.96 -5.50
N CYS A 131 10.72 24.06 -5.07
CA CYS A 131 9.60 23.61 -5.88
C CYS A 131 8.59 24.75 -6.06
N ARG A 132 7.98 24.83 -7.24
CA ARG A 132 6.78 25.63 -7.50
C ARG A 132 5.53 24.82 -7.17
N VAL A 133 4.57 25.46 -6.52
CA VAL A 133 3.28 24.85 -6.19
C VAL A 133 2.34 24.95 -7.39
N GLU A 134 2.01 23.84 -8.03
CA GLU A 134 1.06 23.77 -9.15
C GLU A 134 -0.38 23.63 -8.66
N ARG A 135 -0.59 22.87 -7.59
CA ARG A 135 -1.87 22.73 -6.91
C ARG A 135 -1.64 22.85 -5.42
N GLY A 136 -2.22 23.89 -4.84
CA GLY A 136 -2.07 24.24 -3.45
C GLY A 136 -3.08 23.58 -2.52
N GLY A 137 -2.89 23.79 -1.22
CA GLY A 137 -3.73 23.31 -0.13
C GLY A 137 -3.01 23.27 1.20
N LEU A 138 -3.55 22.58 2.20
CA LEU A 138 -3.00 22.45 3.54
C LEU A 138 -2.27 21.11 3.70
N LEU A 139 -0.93 21.14 3.71
CA LEU A 139 -0.12 19.94 3.90
C LEU A 139 -0.01 19.62 5.40
N LYS A 140 -0.37 18.39 5.76
CA LYS A 140 -0.25 17.85 7.12
C LYS A 140 0.92 16.88 7.25
N SER A 141 1.34 16.61 8.49
CA SER A 141 2.38 15.62 8.80
C SER A 141 2.09 14.24 8.22
N ARG A 142 3.14 13.53 7.82
CA ARG A 142 3.13 12.12 7.39
C ARG A 142 2.22 11.81 6.19
N LYS A 143 1.88 12.81 5.39
CA LYS A 143 1.12 12.62 4.17
C LYS A 143 1.96 11.91 3.12
N SER A 144 1.30 11.13 2.26
CA SER A 144 1.92 10.41 1.14
C SER A 144 2.70 11.37 0.24
N LEU A 145 3.80 10.88 -0.32
CA LEU A 145 4.66 11.58 -1.25
C LEU A 145 5.00 10.65 -2.41
N ALA A 146 4.89 11.14 -3.63
CA ALA A 146 5.34 10.43 -4.83
C ALA A 146 6.12 11.36 -5.76
N LEU A 147 7.26 10.89 -6.24
CA LEU A 147 8.02 11.53 -7.32
C LEU A 147 7.49 10.95 -8.64
N LEU A 148 6.77 11.77 -9.41
CA LEU A 148 6.07 11.29 -10.60
C LEU A 148 7.05 11.01 -11.75
N GLY A 149 6.89 9.84 -12.38
CA GLY A 149 7.69 9.46 -13.53
C GLY A 149 9.14 9.06 -13.24
N ARG A 150 9.56 9.05 -11.97
CA ARG A 150 10.91 8.66 -11.57
C ARG A 150 10.87 7.70 -10.38
N GLU A 151 11.70 6.68 -10.42
CA GLU A 151 11.87 5.77 -9.29
C GLU A 151 12.77 6.38 -8.22
N VAL A 152 12.38 6.18 -6.98
CA VAL A 152 13.20 6.47 -5.80
C VAL A 152 13.77 5.15 -5.30
N ASP A 153 15.08 5.08 -5.13
CA ASP A 153 15.71 3.89 -4.57
C ASP A 153 15.23 3.67 -3.13
N SER A 154 14.73 2.47 -2.88
CA SER A 154 14.12 2.12 -1.61
C SER A 154 14.25 0.62 -1.35
N PRO A 155 14.42 0.20 -0.08
CA PRO A 155 14.52 -1.22 0.25
C PRO A 155 13.19 -1.92 -0.03
N THR A 156 13.24 -3.18 -0.40
CA THR A 156 12.04 -4.02 -0.59
C THR A 156 11.25 -4.20 0.70
N LEU A 157 11.96 -4.37 1.82
CA LEU A 157 11.40 -4.52 3.17
C LEU A 157 12.06 -3.50 4.10
N THR A 158 11.27 -2.73 4.79
CA THR A 158 11.73 -1.82 5.84
C THR A 158 12.12 -2.57 7.12
N ALA A 159 12.74 -1.88 8.07
CA ALA A 159 13.03 -2.46 9.40
C ALA A 159 11.72 -2.81 10.13
N GLU A 160 10.70 -2.00 10.00
CA GLU A 160 9.37 -2.20 10.56
C GLU A 160 8.67 -3.42 9.92
N ASP A 161 8.77 -3.58 8.60
CA ASP A 161 8.25 -4.77 7.91
C ASP A 161 8.90 -6.04 8.45
N ARG A 162 10.22 -6.05 8.59
CA ARG A 162 10.95 -7.21 9.15
C ARG A 162 10.55 -7.49 10.60
N ALA A 163 10.36 -6.46 11.43
CA ALA A 163 9.91 -6.60 12.81
C ALA A 163 8.50 -7.21 12.88
N ASN A 164 7.59 -6.79 11.99
CA ASN A 164 6.25 -7.37 11.88
C ASN A 164 6.29 -8.81 11.38
N LEU A 165 7.07 -9.11 10.35
CA LEU A 165 7.22 -10.48 9.82
C LEU A 165 7.75 -11.46 10.87
N ALA A 166 8.66 -11.01 11.75
CA ALA A 166 9.16 -11.82 12.86
C ALA A 166 8.06 -12.25 13.85
N GLN A 167 6.93 -11.55 13.89
CA GLN A 167 5.77 -11.89 14.72
C GLN A 167 4.68 -12.65 13.95
N ALA A 168 4.79 -12.78 12.64
CA ALA A 168 3.73 -13.30 11.78
C ALA A 168 3.30 -14.74 12.16
N GLY A 169 4.26 -15.59 12.50
CA GLY A 169 4.00 -16.97 12.94
C GLY A 169 3.16 -17.04 14.23
N ARG A 170 3.47 -16.19 15.22
CA ARG A 170 2.72 -16.11 16.49
C ARG A 170 1.24 -15.78 16.24
N PHE A 171 0.98 -14.85 15.35
CA PHE A 171 -0.38 -14.36 15.10
C PHE A 171 -1.14 -15.15 14.04
N GLY A 172 -0.54 -16.23 13.47
CA GLY A 172 -1.19 -17.09 12.49
C GLY A 172 -1.42 -16.40 11.13
N VAL A 173 -0.48 -15.53 10.72
CA VAL A 173 -0.53 -14.88 9.42
C VAL A 173 -0.46 -15.93 8.32
N THR A 174 -1.39 -15.88 7.38
CA THR A 174 -1.49 -16.83 6.25
C THR A 174 -1.03 -16.22 4.94
N HIS A 175 -1.11 -14.89 4.82
CA HIS A 175 -0.75 -14.16 3.61
C HIS A 175 -0.04 -12.86 3.97
N VAL A 176 0.97 -12.52 3.18
CA VAL A 176 1.63 -11.20 3.22
C VAL A 176 1.33 -10.48 1.92
N LEU A 177 0.76 -9.29 2.03
CA LEU A 177 0.49 -8.39 0.94
C LEU A 177 1.68 -7.41 0.85
N GLN A 178 2.52 -7.59 -0.20
CA GLN A 178 3.73 -6.80 -0.40
C GLN A 178 3.43 -5.58 -1.28
N PRO A 179 3.62 -4.36 -0.75
CA PRO A 179 3.42 -3.14 -1.52
C PRO A 179 4.61 -2.83 -2.44
N PHE A 180 4.38 -1.96 -3.40
CA PHE A 180 5.38 -1.35 -4.30
C PHE A 180 6.26 -2.35 -5.05
N VAL A 181 5.74 -3.54 -5.38
CA VAL A 181 6.49 -4.55 -6.11
C VAL A 181 6.93 -4.02 -7.48
N ARG A 182 8.24 -4.09 -7.74
CA ARG A 182 8.89 -3.57 -8.96
C ARG A 182 9.33 -4.68 -9.92
N GLY A 183 9.40 -5.92 -9.41
CA GLY A 183 9.83 -7.09 -10.18
C GLY A 183 10.02 -8.32 -9.30
N ARG A 184 10.56 -9.37 -9.89
CA ARG A 184 10.81 -10.66 -9.27
C ARG A 184 11.64 -10.57 -7.99
N GLU A 185 12.70 -9.75 -8.00
CA GLU A 185 13.66 -9.65 -6.89
C GLU A 185 13.02 -9.18 -5.57
N ASP A 186 11.99 -8.33 -5.65
CA ASP A 186 11.26 -7.90 -4.47
C ASP A 186 10.53 -9.09 -3.81
N LEU A 187 9.96 -9.99 -4.60
CA LEU A 187 9.25 -11.18 -4.09
C LEU A 187 10.23 -12.22 -3.55
N LEU A 188 11.37 -12.42 -4.21
CA LEU A 188 12.43 -13.31 -3.72
C LEU A 188 13.00 -12.82 -2.39
N THR A 189 13.15 -11.50 -2.22
CA THR A 189 13.58 -10.90 -0.95
C THR A 189 12.59 -11.20 0.17
N LEU A 190 11.27 -11.04 -0.07
CA LEU A 190 10.25 -11.40 0.91
C LEU A 190 10.22 -12.92 1.16
N ARG A 191 10.31 -13.74 0.12
CA ARG A 191 10.34 -15.21 0.23
C ARG A 191 11.48 -15.68 1.10
N SER A 192 12.69 -15.13 0.91
CA SER A 192 13.84 -15.41 1.75
C SER A 192 13.62 -15.01 3.20
N ALA A 193 13.10 -13.81 3.44
CA ALA A 193 12.79 -13.36 4.81
C ALA A 193 11.76 -14.25 5.52
N LEU A 194 10.74 -14.74 4.79
CA LEU A 194 9.75 -15.67 5.33
C LEU A 194 10.38 -17.04 5.63
N ALA A 195 11.24 -17.55 4.75
CA ALA A 195 11.95 -18.82 4.95
C ALA A 195 12.87 -18.78 6.16
N GLU A 196 13.63 -17.71 6.36
CA GLU A 196 14.48 -17.49 7.55
C GLU A 196 13.68 -17.54 8.87
N LEU A 197 12.39 -17.22 8.83
CA LEU A 197 11.47 -17.26 9.96
C LEU A 197 10.69 -18.59 10.07
N GLY A 198 10.93 -19.57 9.17
CA GLY A 198 10.19 -20.82 9.11
C GLY A 198 8.74 -20.67 8.64
N LEU A 199 8.46 -19.62 7.85
CA LEU A 199 7.13 -19.26 7.37
C LEU A 199 6.92 -19.59 5.86
N ASP A 200 7.52 -20.67 5.39
CA ASP A 200 7.49 -21.08 3.97
C ASP A 200 6.09 -21.27 3.39
N ARG A 201 5.09 -21.53 4.25
CA ARG A 201 3.69 -21.73 3.86
C ARG A 201 2.90 -20.43 3.69
N VAL A 202 3.44 -19.31 4.15
CA VAL A 202 2.79 -18.02 4.03
C VAL A 202 2.80 -17.60 2.55
N LYS A 203 1.62 -17.30 2.03
CA LYS A 203 1.44 -16.89 0.64
C LYS A 203 1.80 -15.44 0.43
N ILE A 204 2.40 -15.14 -0.71
CA ILE A 204 2.78 -13.78 -1.09
C ILE A 204 1.76 -13.22 -2.07
N MET A 205 1.14 -12.11 -1.69
CA MET A 205 0.27 -11.31 -2.53
C MET A 205 1.04 -10.08 -3.03
N ALA A 206 1.30 -9.97 -4.33
CA ALA A 206 2.05 -8.85 -4.90
C ALA A 206 1.12 -7.69 -5.29
N LYS A 207 1.35 -6.50 -4.73
CA LYS A 207 0.62 -5.29 -5.11
C LYS A 207 1.26 -4.66 -6.35
N ILE A 208 0.48 -4.54 -7.42
CA ILE A 208 0.88 -3.81 -8.63
C ILE A 208 0.40 -2.37 -8.49
N GLU A 209 1.34 -1.47 -8.18
CA GLU A 209 1.12 -0.09 -7.77
C GLU A 209 1.94 0.92 -8.57
N ASN A 210 2.81 0.44 -9.46
CA ASN A 210 3.71 1.29 -10.21
C ASN A 210 3.88 0.77 -11.64
N ARG A 211 4.41 1.62 -12.51
CA ARG A 211 4.63 1.31 -13.93
C ARG A 211 5.57 0.13 -14.13
N ARG A 212 6.66 0.07 -13.34
CA ARG A 212 7.66 -1.00 -13.44
C ARG A 212 7.09 -2.37 -13.08
N GLY A 213 6.27 -2.44 -12.01
CA GLY A 213 5.54 -3.67 -11.66
C GLY A 213 4.59 -4.14 -12.77
N MET A 214 3.98 -3.20 -13.49
CA MET A 214 3.19 -3.53 -14.69
C MET A 214 4.03 -4.03 -15.85
N GLU A 215 5.20 -3.43 -16.09
CA GLU A 215 6.11 -3.82 -17.17
C GLU A 215 6.72 -5.20 -16.93
N LYS A 216 7.02 -5.51 -15.66
CA LYS A 216 7.61 -6.77 -15.21
C LYS A 216 6.58 -7.77 -14.67
N LEU A 217 5.32 -7.61 -15.04
CA LEU A 217 4.22 -8.43 -14.50
C LEU A 217 4.45 -9.93 -14.72
N ASP A 218 5.00 -10.33 -15.86
CA ASP A 218 5.24 -11.76 -16.17
C ASP A 218 6.25 -12.37 -15.19
N GLU A 219 7.33 -11.66 -14.86
CA GLU A 219 8.32 -12.08 -13.85
C GLU A 219 7.69 -12.16 -12.44
N ILE A 220 6.82 -11.20 -12.11
CA ILE A 220 6.11 -11.15 -10.81
C ILE A 220 5.15 -12.33 -10.69
N LEU A 221 4.46 -12.69 -11.77
CA LEU A 221 3.52 -13.83 -11.78
C LEU A 221 4.19 -15.17 -11.49
N GLU A 222 5.47 -15.34 -11.80
CA GLU A 222 6.21 -16.58 -11.50
C GLU A 222 6.34 -16.78 -9.98
N GLU A 223 6.55 -15.73 -9.21
CA GLU A 223 6.89 -15.79 -7.78
C GLU A 223 5.71 -15.48 -6.85
N ALA A 224 4.75 -14.67 -7.29
CA ALA A 224 3.60 -14.32 -6.48
C ALA A 224 2.56 -15.44 -6.43
N ASP A 225 1.93 -15.66 -5.28
CA ASP A 225 0.80 -16.56 -5.15
C ASP A 225 -0.51 -15.91 -5.63
N VAL A 226 -0.66 -14.60 -5.41
CA VAL A 226 -1.83 -13.80 -5.78
C VAL A 226 -1.38 -12.41 -6.24
N ILE A 227 -2.09 -11.80 -7.18
CA ILE A 227 -1.86 -10.42 -7.61
C ILE A 227 -2.93 -9.49 -7.04
N CYS A 228 -2.50 -8.40 -6.45
CA CYS A 228 -3.37 -7.30 -6.04
C CYS A 228 -3.23 -6.12 -7.01
N ILE A 229 -4.30 -5.76 -7.69
CA ILE A 229 -4.36 -4.57 -8.55
C ILE A 229 -4.76 -3.39 -7.66
N ALA A 230 -3.78 -2.63 -7.16
CA ALA A 230 -3.99 -1.55 -6.21
C ALA A 230 -4.16 -0.22 -6.96
N ARG A 231 -5.40 0.09 -7.34
CA ARG A 231 -5.74 1.22 -8.21
C ARG A 231 -5.43 2.60 -7.63
N GLY A 232 -5.34 2.73 -6.31
CA GLY A 232 -4.95 3.98 -5.65
C GLY A 232 -3.57 4.43 -6.08
N ASP A 233 -2.54 3.70 -5.65
CA ASP A 233 -1.14 4.03 -5.93
C ASP A 233 -0.79 3.85 -7.41
N LEU A 234 -1.37 2.85 -8.09
CA LEU A 234 -1.21 2.70 -9.52
C LEU A 234 -1.72 3.94 -10.28
N GLY A 235 -2.85 4.54 -9.83
CA GLY A 235 -3.37 5.78 -10.39
C GLY A 235 -2.48 6.99 -10.13
N ASN A 236 -1.64 6.96 -9.07
CA ASN A 236 -0.64 8.00 -8.79
C ASN A 236 0.62 7.83 -9.68
N SER A 237 0.84 6.64 -10.24
CA SER A 237 2.02 6.34 -11.06
C SER A 237 1.81 6.57 -12.57
N MET A 238 0.59 6.90 -13.00
CA MET A 238 0.22 7.10 -14.40
C MET A 238 -0.95 8.09 -14.56
N PRO A 239 -1.21 8.62 -15.77
CA PRO A 239 -2.43 9.40 -16.04
C PRO A 239 -3.69 8.60 -15.73
N LEU A 240 -4.65 9.20 -15.03
CA LEU A 240 -5.87 8.51 -14.56
C LEU A 240 -6.70 7.86 -15.68
N TRP A 241 -6.66 8.42 -16.89
CA TRP A 241 -7.36 7.83 -18.06
C TRP A 241 -6.72 6.53 -18.55
N GLU A 242 -5.47 6.23 -18.19
CA GLU A 242 -4.80 4.97 -18.51
C GLU A 242 -5.15 3.86 -17.52
N LEU A 243 -5.54 4.20 -16.28
CA LEU A 243 -5.79 3.26 -15.20
C LEU A 243 -6.80 2.15 -15.56
N PRO A 244 -7.96 2.42 -16.24
CA PRO A 244 -8.86 1.36 -16.65
C PRO A 244 -8.24 0.34 -17.62
N SER A 245 -7.38 0.83 -18.52
CA SER A 245 -6.66 -0.02 -19.49
C SER A 245 -5.58 -0.84 -18.80
N ALA A 246 -4.85 -0.23 -17.87
CA ALA A 246 -3.86 -0.89 -17.03
C ALA A 246 -4.48 -2.03 -16.21
N GLN A 247 -5.58 -1.77 -15.51
CA GLN A 247 -6.31 -2.79 -14.76
C GLN A 247 -6.74 -3.97 -15.66
N LYS A 248 -7.32 -3.67 -16.84
CA LYS A 248 -7.75 -4.71 -17.79
C LYS A 248 -6.58 -5.52 -18.33
N ARG A 249 -5.42 -4.90 -18.57
CA ARG A 249 -4.19 -5.58 -19.00
C ARG A 249 -3.73 -6.54 -17.91
N ILE A 250 -3.54 -6.08 -16.68
CA ILE A 250 -3.11 -6.91 -15.56
C ILE A 250 -4.06 -8.08 -15.37
N ALA A 251 -5.39 -7.83 -15.31
CA ALA A 251 -6.38 -8.88 -15.13
C ALA A 251 -6.36 -9.94 -16.27
N ARG A 252 -6.13 -9.54 -17.52
CA ARG A 252 -6.00 -10.47 -18.65
C ARG A 252 -4.74 -11.32 -18.54
N THR A 253 -3.61 -10.72 -18.20
CA THR A 253 -2.34 -11.43 -18.02
C THR A 253 -2.44 -12.45 -16.89
N CYS A 254 -3.02 -12.06 -15.74
CA CYS A 254 -3.27 -12.99 -14.62
C CYS A 254 -4.16 -14.17 -15.04
N ARG A 255 -5.25 -13.92 -15.77
CA ARG A 255 -6.14 -14.99 -16.27
C ARG A 255 -5.42 -15.92 -17.22
N ALA A 256 -4.63 -15.39 -18.14
CA ALA A 256 -3.86 -16.20 -19.10
C ALA A 256 -2.84 -17.10 -18.38
N ALA A 257 -2.23 -16.61 -17.29
CA ALA A 257 -1.31 -17.36 -16.45
C ALA A 257 -2.00 -18.28 -15.42
N GLY A 258 -3.34 -18.30 -15.34
CA GLY A 258 -4.08 -19.04 -14.30
C GLY A 258 -3.83 -18.52 -12.88
N LYS A 259 -3.32 -17.27 -12.73
CA LYS A 259 -2.95 -16.68 -11.44
C LYS A 259 -4.15 -15.97 -10.82
N PRO A 260 -4.48 -16.27 -9.55
CA PRO A 260 -5.52 -15.53 -8.82
C PRO A 260 -5.16 -14.05 -8.71
N PHE A 261 -6.18 -13.20 -8.80
CA PHE A 261 -6.01 -11.77 -8.56
C PHE A 261 -7.26 -11.14 -7.97
N PHE A 262 -7.08 -10.01 -7.33
CA PHE A 262 -8.16 -9.15 -6.84
C PHE A 262 -7.85 -7.68 -7.11
N VAL A 263 -8.88 -6.85 -7.02
CA VAL A 263 -8.78 -5.40 -7.24
C VAL A 263 -9.14 -4.70 -5.96
N VAL A 264 -8.42 -3.65 -5.60
CA VAL A 264 -8.66 -2.85 -4.40
C VAL A 264 -8.74 -1.36 -4.71
N THR A 265 -9.19 -0.60 -3.72
CA THR A 265 -9.35 0.85 -3.70
C THR A 265 -10.59 1.33 -4.46
N GLN A 266 -11.43 2.08 -3.76
CA GLN A 266 -12.62 2.77 -4.27
C GLN A 266 -13.60 1.84 -5.02
N LEU A 267 -13.74 0.60 -4.55
CA LEU A 267 -14.76 -0.32 -5.03
C LEU A 267 -16.07 -0.07 -4.27
N LEU A 268 -17.14 0.18 -5.03
CA LEU A 268 -18.49 0.35 -4.50
C LEU A 268 -18.62 1.50 -3.46
N TRP A 269 -17.69 2.42 -3.42
CA TRP A 269 -17.68 3.51 -2.44
C TRP A 269 -18.97 4.32 -2.44
N SER A 270 -19.58 4.56 -3.62
CA SER A 270 -20.88 5.22 -3.71
C SER A 270 -21.99 4.47 -2.98
N MET A 271 -21.82 3.20 -2.65
CA MET A 271 -22.78 2.39 -1.90
C MET A 271 -22.73 2.60 -0.38
N GLU A 272 -21.79 3.38 0.13
CA GLU A 272 -21.83 3.86 1.52
C GLU A 272 -23.02 4.83 1.72
N GLU A 273 -23.37 5.58 0.66
CA GLU A 273 -24.43 6.58 0.69
C GLU A 273 -25.66 6.23 -0.16
N ARG A 274 -25.53 5.27 -1.09
CA ARG A 274 -26.54 4.91 -2.08
C ARG A 274 -26.73 3.41 -2.17
N ALA A 275 -27.97 2.97 -2.46
CA ALA A 275 -28.29 1.55 -2.60
C ALA A 275 -27.73 0.90 -3.88
N VAL A 276 -27.25 1.69 -4.85
CA VAL A 276 -26.73 1.21 -6.13
C VAL A 276 -25.35 1.82 -6.43
N PRO A 277 -24.44 1.03 -7.02
CA PRO A 277 -23.11 1.50 -7.38
C PRO A 277 -23.18 2.52 -8.54
N THR A 278 -22.16 3.35 -8.65
CA THR A 278 -21.90 4.13 -9.86
C THR A 278 -21.39 3.22 -10.99
N ARG A 279 -21.54 3.70 -12.23
CA ARG A 279 -21.08 3.00 -13.43
C ARG A 279 -19.58 2.96 -13.55
#